data_b4731fe05e75f79eaaa92efcf3a8a210
#
_entry.id   b4731fe05e75f79eaaa92efcf3a8a210
#
_cell.length_a   1.000
_cell.length_b   1.000
_cell.length_c   1.000
_cell.angle_alpha   90.00
_cell.angle_beta   90.00
_cell.angle_gamma   90.00
#
_symmetry.space_group_name_H-M   'P 1'
#
loop_
_entity.id
_entity.type
_entity.pdbx_description
1 polymer ?
#
loop_
_entity_poly.entity_id
_entity_poly.type
_entity_poly.pdbx_seq_one_letter_code
_entity_poly.pdbx_strand_id
1 'polypeptide(L)'
;MPSAAEARTLLDVLTLDRPDQLKALGHPLRLRVLETLGTGDEEHLTNRELANKLGVDPGHLHFHVRMLLKAGLIELAEGGQGREKPYRAVARTVRVAPELLSSGFTSDLRAAMLEEVERGWAEHGTAGSFRSAQIRARLRPERALELITELAERARELEEPGVEPLTITTVFHPPTSGD
;
A
#
# COMPACT_ATOMS: atom_id res chain seq x y z
N MET A 1 -29.42 -2.14 24.49
CA MET A 1 -28.56 -1.11 23.91
C MET A 1 -27.21 -1.72 23.64
N PRO A 2 -26.86 -2.19 22.47
CA PRO A 2 -25.47 -2.43 22.15
C PRO A 2 -24.85 -1.09 21.77
N SER A 3 -24.12 -0.55 22.69
CA SER A 3 -23.22 0.58 22.51
C SER A 3 -21.89 0.06 21.97
N ALA A 4 -21.29 0.91 21.24
CA ALA A 4 -19.90 0.96 20.83
C ALA A 4 -19.59 0.22 19.51
N ALA A 5 -19.40 1.05 18.50
CA ALA A 5 -18.46 0.74 17.46
C ALA A 5 -17.19 0.18 18.12
N GLU A 6 -17.01 -1.13 18.04
CA GLU A 6 -15.71 -1.74 18.25
C GLU A 6 -14.78 -1.05 17.29
N ALA A 7 -13.83 -0.28 17.81
CA ALA A 7 -12.74 0.27 17.02
C ALA A 7 -12.12 -0.94 16.29
N ARG A 8 -12.45 -1.08 15.00
CA ARG A 8 -11.89 -2.16 14.20
C ARG A 8 -10.39 -2.02 14.24
N THR A 9 -9.75 -2.99 14.86
CA THR A 9 -8.30 -3.05 14.92
C THR A 9 -7.76 -3.14 13.50
N LEU A 10 -6.79 -2.30 13.19
CA LEU A 10 -6.08 -2.35 11.91
C LEU A 10 -5.53 -3.76 11.70
N LEU A 11 -5.86 -4.39 10.58
CA LEU A 11 -5.37 -5.73 10.26
C LEU A 11 -3.87 -5.65 9.95
N ASP A 12 -3.12 -6.67 10.33
CA ASP A 12 -1.72 -6.76 9.95
C ASP A 12 -1.59 -7.00 8.44
N VAL A 13 -2.36 -7.94 7.90
CA VAL A 13 -2.35 -8.28 6.48
C VAL A 13 -3.77 -8.44 5.97
N LEU A 14 -4.08 -7.77 4.85
CA LEU A 14 -5.28 -8.02 4.06
C LEU A 14 -4.89 -8.79 2.80
N THR A 15 -5.49 -9.96 2.61
CA THR A 15 -5.35 -10.71 1.37
C THR A 15 -6.43 -10.26 0.39
N LEU A 16 -6.01 -9.78 -0.77
CA LEU A 16 -6.89 -9.43 -1.87
C LEU A 16 -7.26 -10.69 -2.63
N ASP A 17 -8.52 -11.03 -2.63
CA ASP A 17 -9.09 -12.21 -3.28
C ASP A 17 -10.14 -11.88 -4.34
N ARG A 18 -10.41 -10.57 -4.55
CA ARG A 18 -11.39 -10.09 -5.51
C ARG A 18 -10.78 -9.21 -6.60
N PRO A 19 -11.24 -9.35 -7.86
CA PRO A 19 -10.75 -8.54 -8.98
C PRO A 19 -10.97 -7.03 -8.82
N ASP A 20 -12.05 -6.61 -8.15
CA ASP A 20 -12.32 -5.19 -7.91
C ASP A 20 -11.30 -4.55 -6.98
N GLN A 21 -10.76 -5.29 -6.02
CA GLN A 21 -9.68 -4.85 -5.14
C GLN A 21 -8.38 -4.64 -5.93
N LEU A 22 -8.00 -5.58 -6.81
CA LEU A 22 -6.85 -5.42 -7.71
C LEU A 22 -7.00 -4.19 -8.61
N LYS A 23 -8.20 -4.02 -9.19
CA LYS A 23 -8.51 -2.86 -10.02
C LYS A 23 -8.38 -1.54 -9.25
N ALA A 24 -8.77 -1.56 -7.96
CA ALA A 24 -8.59 -0.40 -7.10
C ALA A 24 -7.11 -0.08 -6.84
N LEU A 25 -6.21 -1.05 -6.82
CA LEU A 25 -4.77 -0.83 -6.68
C LEU A 25 -4.05 -0.48 -7.99
N GLY A 26 -4.66 -0.73 -9.13
CA GLY A 26 -4.04 -0.50 -10.46
C GLY A 26 -3.88 1.00 -10.84
N HIS A 27 -3.44 1.84 -9.90
CA HIS A 27 -3.15 3.25 -10.15
C HIS A 27 -2.17 3.79 -9.11
N PRO A 28 -1.07 4.45 -9.51
CA PRO A 28 -0.02 4.91 -8.60
C PRO A 28 -0.52 5.78 -7.45
N LEU A 29 -1.41 6.74 -7.74
CA LEU A 29 -1.96 7.61 -6.70
C LEU A 29 -2.74 6.85 -5.62
N ARG A 30 -3.41 5.74 -5.97
CA ARG A 30 -4.12 4.92 -5.00
C ARG A 30 -3.18 4.09 -4.12
N LEU A 31 -2.07 3.60 -4.66
CA LEU A 31 -1.00 2.98 -3.87
C LEU A 31 -0.46 3.99 -2.86
N ARG A 32 -0.12 5.20 -3.30
CA ARG A 32 0.38 6.28 -2.43
C ARG A 32 -0.61 6.68 -1.33
N VAL A 33 -1.91 6.69 -1.62
CA VAL A 33 -2.95 6.93 -0.58
C VAL A 33 -2.90 5.85 0.49
N LEU A 34 -2.80 4.58 0.11
CA LEU A 34 -2.72 3.47 1.06
C LEU A 34 -1.44 3.52 1.88
N GLU A 35 -0.31 3.80 1.25
CA GLU A 35 0.98 3.99 1.93
C GLU A 35 0.89 5.11 2.96
N THR A 36 0.35 6.28 2.57
CA THR A 36 0.21 7.44 3.46
C THR A 36 -0.69 7.14 4.67
N LEU A 37 -1.77 6.37 4.48
CA LEU A 37 -2.66 5.96 5.57
C LEU A 37 -2.09 4.82 6.43
N GLY A 38 -1.18 4.02 5.87
CA GLY A 38 -0.60 2.87 6.57
C GLY A 38 0.67 3.15 7.36
N THR A 39 1.38 4.25 7.05
CA THR A 39 2.70 4.57 7.62
C THR A 39 2.75 5.82 8.50
N GLY A 40 1.65 6.57 8.59
CA GLY A 40 1.63 7.81 9.39
C GLY A 40 1.40 7.57 10.88
N ASP A 41 1.99 8.41 11.74
CA ASP A 41 1.65 8.52 13.17
C ASP A 41 0.18 8.91 13.36
N GLU A 42 -0.45 9.45 12.34
CA GLU A 42 -1.87 9.77 12.29
C GLU A 42 -2.63 8.58 11.68
N GLU A 43 -3.35 7.85 12.52
CA GLU A 43 -4.12 6.68 12.11
C GLU A 43 -5.25 7.00 11.11
N HIS A 44 -5.54 8.29 10.87
CA HIS A 44 -6.65 8.72 9.99
C HIS A 44 -6.45 10.13 9.43
N LEU A 45 -6.75 10.31 8.16
CA LEU A 45 -6.61 11.57 7.42
C LEU A 45 -7.88 11.88 6.60
N THR A 46 -8.28 13.13 6.56
CA THR A 46 -9.33 13.63 5.66
C THR A 46 -8.84 13.66 4.21
N ASN A 47 -9.77 13.77 3.25
CA ASN A 47 -9.39 13.92 1.84
C ASN A 47 -8.48 15.13 1.59
N ARG A 48 -8.68 16.23 2.33
CA ARG A 48 -7.88 17.45 2.21
C ARG A 48 -6.45 17.24 2.73
N GLU A 49 -6.30 16.61 3.90
CA GLU A 49 -5.00 16.30 4.48
C GLU A 49 -4.20 15.34 3.61
N LEU A 50 -4.85 14.28 3.09
CA LEU A 50 -4.25 13.37 2.11
C LEU A 50 -3.81 14.11 0.86
N ALA A 51 -4.65 14.99 0.31
CA ALA A 51 -4.32 15.76 -0.88
C ALA A 51 -3.11 16.68 -0.65
N ASN A 52 -3.04 17.33 0.50
CA ASN A 52 -1.90 18.17 0.88
C ASN A 52 -0.62 17.35 1.02
N LYS A 53 -0.66 16.20 1.73
CA LYS A 53 0.51 15.31 1.89
C LYS A 53 1.00 14.76 0.54
N LEU A 54 0.08 14.44 -0.37
CA LEU A 54 0.42 13.87 -1.68
C LEU A 54 0.74 14.91 -2.76
N GLY A 55 0.53 16.21 -2.47
CA GLY A 55 0.75 17.28 -3.43
C GLY A 55 -0.21 17.25 -4.62
N VAL A 56 -1.47 16.84 -4.41
CA VAL A 56 -2.47 16.71 -5.47
C VAL A 56 -3.72 17.54 -5.17
N ASP A 57 -4.53 17.81 -6.21
CA ASP A 57 -5.81 18.49 -6.04
C ASP A 57 -6.82 17.62 -5.26
N PRO A 58 -7.49 18.16 -4.22
CA PRO A 58 -8.44 17.39 -3.41
C PRO A 58 -9.64 16.84 -4.20
N GLY A 59 -10.11 17.55 -5.24
CA GLY A 59 -11.20 17.10 -6.09
C GLY A 59 -10.79 15.91 -6.93
N HIS A 60 -9.57 15.95 -7.48
CA HIS A 60 -8.99 14.81 -8.20
C HIS A 60 -8.81 13.61 -7.28
N LEU A 61 -8.25 13.81 -6.07
CA LEU A 61 -8.03 12.75 -5.10
C LEU A 61 -9.32 12.09 -4.65
N HIS A 62 -10.40 12.82 -4.52
CA HIS A 62 -11.69 12.32 -4.03
C HIS A 62 -12.19 11.09 -4.82
N PHE A 63 -12.01 11.07 -6.13
CA PHE A 63 -12.38 9.93 -6.98
C PHE A 63 -11.57 8.67 -6.57
N HIS A 64 -10.26 8.81 -6.37
CA HIS A 64 -9.38 7.70 -5.99
C HIS A 64 -9.69 7.15 -4.60
N VAL A 65 -9.92 8.03 -3.63
CA VAL A 65 -10.32 7.66 -2.26
C VAL A 65 -11.64 6.90 -2.28
N ARG A 66 -12.64 7.34 -3.05
CA ARG A 66 -13.91 6.61 -3.19
C ARG A 66 -13.75 5.21 -3.80
N MET A 67 -12.85 5.03 -4.76
CA MET A 67 -12.56 3.71 -5.32
C MET A 67 -11.96 2.77 -4.27
N LEU A 68 -11.01 3.25 -3.48
CA LEU A 68 -10.40 2.49 -2.38
C LEU A 68 -11.42 2.14 -1.31
N LEU A 69 -12.28 3.09 -0.93
CA LEU A 69 -13.37 2.87 0.04
C LEU A 69 -14.36 1.80 -0.46
N LYS A 70 -14.78 1.88 -1.73
CA LYS A 70 -15.69 0.90 -2.35
C LYS A 70 -15.08 -0.50 -2.41
N ALA A 71 -13.77 -0.59 -2.64
CA ALA A 71 -13.05 -1.85 -2.65
C ALA A 71 -12.79 -2.43 -1.25
N GLY A 72 -13.05 -1.65 -0.18
CA GLY A 72 -12.81 -2.05 1.20
C GLY A 72 -11.33 -2.09 1.59
N LEU A 73 -10.50 -1.27 0.93
CA LEU A 73 -9.08 -1.12 1.22
C LEU A 73 -8.81 -0.02 2.25
N ILE A 74 -9.73 0.93 2.32
CA ILE A 74 -9.80 1.96 3.36
C ILE A 74 -11.21 2.01 3.93
N GLU A 75 -11.38 2.60 5.09
CA GLU A 75 -12.67 2.83 5.71
C GLU A 75 -12.76 4.25 6.31
N LEU A 76 -13.97 4.66 6.65
CA LEU A 76 -14.18 5.91 7.38
C LEU A 76 -13.79 5.70 8.85
N ALA A 77 -12.96 6.58 9.37
CA ALA A 77 -12.62 6.61 10.78
C ALA A 77 -13.60 7.52 11.56
N GLU A 78 -13.69 7.30 12.86
CA GLU A 78 -14.40 8.21 13.76
C GLU A 78 -13.58 9.47 14.03
N GLY A 79 -14.23 10.58 14.31
CA GLY A 79 -13.58 11.82 14.74
C GLY A 79 -13.15 12.71 13.58
N GLY A 80 -13.99 13.34 12.87
CA GLY A 80 -13.68 14.44 11.95
C GLY A 80 -14.21 15.75 12.50
N GLN A 81 -13.58 16.85 12.13
CA GLN A 81 -14.13 18.19 12.40
C GLN A 81 -15.09 18.59 11.27
N GLY A 82 -16.33 18.84 11.60
CA GLY A 82 -17.34 19.31 10.64
C GLY A 82 -17.90 18.22 9.74
N ARG A 83 -17.97 18.50 8.42
CA ARG A 83 -18.55 17.58 7.41
C ARG A 83 -17.53 16.62 6.79
N GLU A 84 -16.25 16.83 7.02
CA GLU A 84 -15.19 16.00 6.47
C GLU A 84 -14.94 14.81 7.38
N LYS A 85 -15.09 13.60 6.86
CA LYS A 85 -14.79 12.38 7.58
C LYS A 85 -13.38 11.92 7.22
N PRO A 86 -12.57 11.56 8.23
CA PRO A 86 -11.25 11.01 7.95
C PRO A 86 -11.34 9.56 7.46
N TYR A 87 -10.31 9.13 6.75
CA TYR A 87 -10.12 7.76 6.26
C TYR A 87 -8.96 7.12 7.00
N ARG A 88 -9.01 5.81 7.13
CA ARG A 88 -7.88 4.99 7.59
C ARG A 88 -7.72 3.76 6.70
N ALA A 89 -6.53 3.20 6.64
CA ALA A 89 -6.30 1.90 6.01
C ALA A 89 -7.01 0.79 6.79
N VAL A 90 -7.47 -0.23 6.10
CA VAL A 90 -8.05 -1.45 6.73
C VAL A 90 -6.95 -2.37 7.23
N ALA A 91 -5.79 -2.35 6.58
CA ALA A 91 -4.65 -3.19 6.93
C ALA A 91 -3.33 -2.43 6.71
N ARG A 92 -2.30 -2.84 7.46
CA ARG A 92 -0.93 -2.32 7.32
C ARG A 92 -0.25 -2.86 6.07
N THR A 93 -0.54 -4.08 5.70
CA THR A 93 0.05 -4.77 4.54
C THR A 93 -1.05 -5.35 3.67
N VAL A 94 -0.90 -5.20 2.37
CA VAL A 94 -1.80 -5.79 1.38
C VAL A 94 -1.06 -6.87 0.61
N ARG A 95 -1.65 -8.06 0.52
CA ARG A 95 -1.13 -9.20 -0.22
C ARG A 95 -2.14 -9.65 -1.27
N VAL A 96 -1.67 -9.94 -2.48
CA VAL A 96 -2.52 -10.46 -3.55
C VAL A 96 -2.59 -11.99 -3.48
N ALA A 97 -3.81 -12.54 -3.52
CA ALA A 97 -3.99 -13.98 -3.59
C ALA A 97 -3.37 -14.56 -4.88
N PRO A 98 -2.67 -15.70 -4.82
CA PRO A 98 -1.99 -16.29 -5.97
C PRO A 98 -2.93 -16.54 -7.16
N GLU A 99 -4.19 -16.88 -6.89
CA GLU A 99 -5.21 -17.14 -7.89
C GLU A 99 -5.53 -15.90 -8.74
N LEU A 100 -5.48 -14.72 -8.13
CA LEU A 100 -5.67 -13.46 -8.84
C LEU A 100 -4.45 -13.07 -9.68
N LEU A 101 -3.24 -13.43 -9.25
CA LEU A 101 -2.01 -13.14 -10.00
C LEU A 101 -2.00 -13.81 -11.37
N SER A 102 -2.63 -14.97 -11.50
CA SER A 102 -2.76 -15.72 -12.77
C SER A 102 -3.92 -15.27 -13.65
N SER A 103 -4.81 -14.41 -13.17
CA SER A 103 -6.09 -14.09 -13.83
C SER A 103 -6.03 -13.02 -14.92
N GLY A 104 -4.86 -12.47 -15.24
CA GLY A 104 -4.71 -11.39 -16.23
C GLY A 104 -5.17 -9.99 -15.78
N PHE A 105 -5.83 -9.88 -14.61
CA PHE A 105 -6.23 -8.59 -14.02
C PHE A 105 -5.09 -7.82 -13.36
N THR A 106 -3.87 -8.31 -13.43
CA THR A 106 -2.71 -7.75 -12.72
C THR A 106 -1.93 -6.74 -13.53
N SER A 107 -2.26 -6.52 -14.81
CA SER A 107 -1.51 -5.60 -15.70
C SER A 107 -1.42 -4.18 -15.12
N ASP A 108 -2.56 -3.65 -14.66
CA ASP A 108 -2.62 -2.29 -14.12
C ASP A 108 -1.89 -2.17 -12.78
N LEU A 109 -2.02 -3.16 -11.90
CA LEU A 109 -1.28 -3.21 -10.64
C LEU A 109 0.22 -3.28 -10.89
N ARG A 110 0.66 -4.15 -11.80
CA ARG A 110 2.07 -4.26 -12.18
C ARG A 110 2.59 -2.94 -12.73
N ALA A 111 1.85 -2.30 -13.64
CA ALA A 111 2.23 -1.02 -14.20
C ALA A 111 2.35 0.06 -13.12
N ALA A 112 1.40 0.13 -12.19
CA ALA A 112 1.41 1.07 -11.08
C ALA A 112 2.60 0.86 -10.13
N MET A 113 2.94 -0.39 -9.82
CA MET A 113 4.10 -0.73 -8.98
C MET A 113 5.43 -0.36 -9.66
N LEU A 114 5.56 -0.65 -10.95
CA LEU A 114 6.77 -0.29 -11.70
C LEU A 114 6.91 1.22 -11.84
N GLU A 115 5.83 1.94 -12.09
CA GLU A 115 5.83 3.40 -12.14
C GLU A 115 6.27 4.02 -10.81
N GLU A 116 5.86 3.45 -9.67
CA GLU A 116 6.29 3.93 -8.35
C GLU A 116 7.80 3.71 -8.13
N VAL A 117 8.32 2.54 -8.51
CA VAL A 117 9.77 2.25 -8.47
C VAL A 117 10.56 3.20 -9.37
N GLU A 118 10.08 3.44 -10.60
CA GLU A 118 10.72 4.36 -11.55
C GLU A 118 10.72 5.80 -11.02
N ARG A 119 9.63 6.23 -10.40
CA ARG A 119 9.55 7.55 -9.75
C ARG A 119 10.55 7.66 -8.62
N GLY A 120 10.59 6.68 -7.71
CA GLY A 120 11.57 6.65 -6.62
C GLY A 120 13.01 6.68 -7.13
N TRP A 121 13.30 6.00 -8.24
CA TRP A 121 14.59 6.08 -8.89
C TRP A 121 14.89 7.48 -9.44
N ALA A 122 13.94 8.10 -10.13
CA ALA A 122 14.12 9.43 -10.73
C ALA A 122 14.34 10.50 -9.66
N GLU A 123 13.62 10.43 -8.53
CA GLU A 123 13.70 11.42 -7.46
C GLU A 123 14.93 11.22 -6.56
N HIS A 124 15.31 9.97 -6.27
CA HIS A 124 16.28 9.65 -5.21
C HIS A 124 17.54 8.95 -5.69
N GLY A 125 17.58 8.49 -6.96
CA GLY A 125 18.72 7.74 -7.49
C GLY A 125 20.02 8.52 -7.48
N THR A 126 20.00 9.78 -7.93
CA THR A 126 21.18 10.65 -7.97
C THR A 126 21.62 11.12 -6.59
N ALA A 127 20.69 11.27 -5.66
CA ALA A 127 20.98 11.63 -4.27
C ALA A 127 21.58 10.47 -3.46
N GLY A 128 21.63 9.27 -4.04
CA GLY A 128 22.12 8.07 -3.38
C GLY A 128 21.20 7.55 -2.27
N SER A 129 19.97 8.02 -2.19
CA SER A 129 18.96 7.55 -1.23
C SER A 129 18.19 6.34 -1.74
N PHE A 130 18.11 6.15 -3.06
CA PHE A 130 17.54 4.93 -3.64
C PHE A 130 18.52 3.77 -3.45
N ARG A 131 18.02 2.66 -2.93
CA ARG A 131 18.78 1.42 -2.74
C ARG A 131 18.04 0.27 -3.40
N SER A 132 18.77 -0.60 -4.07
CA SER A 132 18.22 -1.83 -4.65
C SER A 132 19.13 -3.00 -4.34
N ALA A 133 18.53 -4.18 -4.17
CA ALA A 133 19.26 -5.41 -4.00
C ALA A 133 18.61 -6.52 -4.83
N GLN A 134 19.44 -7.38 -5.42
CA GLN A 134 18.99 -8.57 -6.11
C GLN A 134 19.63 -9.79 -5.45
N ILE A 135 18.81 -10.71 -4.98
CA ILE A 135 19.24 -11.93 -4.31
C ILE A 135 18.76 -13.12 -5.14
N ARG A 136 19.67 -14.04 -5.46
CA ARG A 136 19.34 -15.32 -6.08
C ARG A 136 19.42 -16.42 -5.02
N ALA A 137 18.27 -17.00 -4.68
CA ALA A 137 18.18 -18.06 -3.68
C ALA A 137 17.31 -19.23 -4.22
N ARG A 138 17.57 -20.43 -3.73
CA ARG A 138 16.75 -21.62 -4.03
C ARG A 138 15.72 -21.81 -2.94
N LEU A 139 14.55 -21.20 -3.12
CA LEU A 139 13.46 -21.22 -2.17
C LEU A 139 12.20 -21.80 -2.81
N ARG A 140 11.39 -22.45 -2.02
CA ARG A 140 10.01 -22.77 -2.40
C ARG A 140 9.17 -21.49 -2.36
N PRO A 141 8.15 -21.31 -3.21
CA PRO A 141 7.34 -20.10 -3.25
C PRO A 141 6.73 -19.72 -1.88
N GLU A 142 6.36 -20.72 -1.08
CA GLU A 142 5.76 -20.51 0.24
C GLU A 142 6.78 -19.84 1.19
N ARG A 143 8.04 -20.29 1.16
CA ARG A 143 9.12 -19.68 1.95
C ARG A 143 9.48 -18.27 1.50
N ALA A 144 9.36 -17.97 0.22
CA ALA A 144 9.52 -16.60 -0.28
C ALA A 144 8.42 -15.66 0.24
N LEU A 145 7.15 -16.14 0.32
CA LEU A 145 6.05 -15.39 0.93
C LEU A 145 6.27 -15.15 2.43
N GLU A 146 6.76 -16.15 3.15
CA GLU A 146 7.11 -16.01 4.58
C GLU A 146 8.18 -14.93 4.79
N LEU A 147 9.23 -14.90 3.94
CA LEU A 147 10.26 -13.85 4.00
C LEU A 147 9.73 -12.44 3.79
N ILE A 148 8.73 -12.26 2.91
CA ILE A 148 8.08 -10.94 2.74
C ILE A 148 7.35 -10.56 4.03
N THR A 149 6.68 -11.50 4.67
CA THR A 149 5.99 -11.26 5.93
C THR A 149 6.98 -10.92 7.04
N GLU A 150 8.05 -11.71 7.19
CA GLU A 150 9.14 -11.46 8.14
C GLU A 150 9.79 -10.08 7.92
N LEU A 151 10.01 -9.69 6.65
CA LEU A 151 10.55 -8.37 6.32
C LEU A 151 9.61 -7.25 6.77
N ALA A 152 8.31 -7.38 6.53
CA ALA A 152 7.32 -6.40 6.93
C ALA A 152 7.20 -6.28 8.46
N GLU A 153 7.30 -7.40 9.19
CA GLU A 153 7.33 -7.42 10.66
C GLU A 153 8.61 -6.75 11.18
N ARG A 154 9.74 -7.10 10.60
CA ARG A 154 11.03 -6.50 11.00
C ARG A 154 11.12 -5.01 10.70
N ALA A 155 10.58 -4.56 9.57
CA ALA A 155 10.51 -3.14 9.25
C ALA A 155 9.71 -2.36 10.31
N ARG A 156 8.57 -2.90 10.75
CA ARG A 156 7.75 -2.30 11.81
C ARG A 156 8.47 -2.22 13.16
N GLU A 157 9.21 -3.26 13.54
CA GLU A 157 10.01 -3.26 14.78
C GLU A 157 11.11 -2.18 14.77
N LEU A 158 11.52 -1.76 13.58
CA LEU A 158 12.59 -0.77 13.38
C LEU A 158 12.04 0.64 13.10
N GLU A 159 10.72 0.83 13.13
CA GLU A 159 10.11 2.16 12.97
C GLU A 159 10.59 3.13 14.06
N GLU A 160 11.00 4.30 13.64
CA GLU A 160 11.43 5.40 14.50
C GLU A 160 10.48 6.59 14.32
N PRO A 161 9.76 7.03 15.37
CA PRO A 161 8.89 8.20 15.30
C PRO A 161 9.64 9.46 14.84
N GLY A 162 9.06 10.22 13.91
CA GLY A 162 9.63 11.47 13.40
C GLY A 162 10.68 11.31 12.31
N VAL A 163 11.00 10.09 11.89
CA VAL A 163 11.83 9.81 10.71
C VAL A 163 10.95 9.75 9.46
N GLU A 164 11.45 10.26 8.33
CA GLU A 164 10.73 10.16 7.06
C GLU A 164 10.52 8.68 6.67
N PRO A 165 9.31 8.29 6.24
CA PRO A 165 9.02 6.93 5.88
C PRO A 165 9.78 6.49 4.63
N LEU A 166 10.18 5.21 4.60
CA LEU A 166 10.78 4.56 3.44
C LEU A 166 9.78 3.59 2.80
N THR A 167 9.64 3.63 1.49
CA THR A 167 8.88 2.62 0.75
C THR A 167 9.79 1.44 0.40
N ILE A 168 9.41 0.23 0.83
CA ILE A 168 10.11 -1.01 0.54
C ILE A 168 9.26 -1.82 -0.44
N THR A 169 9.70 -1.93 -1.68
CA THR A 169 9.04 -2.76 -2.71
C THR A 169 9.79 -4.08 -2.87
N THR A 170 9.12 -5.18 -2.63
CA THR A 170 9.68 -6.54 -2.76
C THR A 170 8.98 -7.31 -3.88
N VAL A 171 9.77 -7.88 -4.78
CA VAL A 171 9.28 -8.72 -5.87
C VAL A 171 10.14 -9.98 -5.93
N PHE A 172 9.52 -11.14 -6.09
CA PHE A 172 10.26 -12.36 -6.40
C PHE A 172 9.62 -13.08 -7.59
N HIS A 173 10.46 -13.64 -8.42
CA HIS A 173 10.04 -14.36 -9.60
C HIS A 173 11.07 -15.45 -9.95
N PRO A 174 10.68 -16.52 -10.65
CA PRO A 174 11.65 -17.46 -11.24
C PRO A 174 12.63 -16.73 -12.16
N PRO A 175 13.83 -17.27 -12.38
CA PRO A 175 14.75 -16.73 -13.37
C PRO A 175 14.06 -16.61 -14.73
N THR A 176 14.20 -15.45 -15.37
CA THR A 176 13.77 -15.29 -16.76
C THR A 176 14.74 -16.07 -17.67
N SER A 177 14.19 -16.76 -18.67
CA SER A 177 15.02 -17.34 -19.72
C SER A 177 15.68 -16.20 -20.49
N GLY A 178 16.99 -16.10 -20.46
CA GLY A 178 17.73 -15.20 -21.34
C GLY A 178 17.61 -15.70 -22.76
N ASP A 179 17.43 -14.79 -23.71
CA ASP A 179 17.64 -15.03 -25.12
C ASP A 179 19.12 -15.33 -25.39
#